data_f24ba724b0dc6f3a0a1f7e64a8eaac03
#
_entry.id   f24ba724b0dc6f3a0a1f7e64a8eaac03
#
_cell.length_a   1.000
_cell.length_b   1.000
_cell.length_c   1.000
_cell.angle_alpha   90.00
_cell.angle_beta   90.00
_cell.angle_gamma   90.00
#
_symmetry.space_group_name_H-M   'P 1'
#
loop_
_entity.id
_entity.type
_entity.pdbx_description
1 polymer ?
#
loop_
_entity_poly.entity_id
_entity_poly.type
_entity_poly.pdbx_seq_one_letter_code
_entity_poly.pdbx_strand_id
1 'polypeptide(L)'
;MSERIVLHIGAMKTGTTFLQTTLERNSALLSEAGVDFTGNRFAYQTRAVSAALKGAGEKGRRYRRWRRLARAARQSEQDVSLVSMEFLSFAEDPQIRQLLKPLRGLQVDIVMTVRDQFLVAPAQWQTHCRNNGTSDWGTYLRQIEPRLAGRPRRNDAYRTFHRAQDVDRTLQRWATFRRVGDVHVITVPGRDAPQDELWKRFFDVVGVTPPPVDFGVAAPNTSLGYGSCDLLRRLNEHLGDVSGGRYRKGMRQLAREVLAQRRDLESRPVLDRRGAEYARGLNEQLRESITRNGYVLHGSLDDLPVPASLEEYDAKPVPVPELETRAAAEAAWDYLTDRAGAKGGKRPTSLDALVLEDARLLREVHGWS
;
A
#
# COMPACT_ATOMS: atom_id res chain seq x y z
N MET A 1 3.78 32.76 3.70
CA MET A 1 3.53 31.61 4.62
C MET A 1 2.37 30.84 4.04
N SER A 2 2.48 29.53 3.97
CA SER A 2 1.40 28.68 3.44
C SER A 2 0.10 28.86 4.24
N GLU A 3 -1.00 28.98 3.56
CA GLU A 3 -2.33 29.11 4.18
C GLU A 3 -3.08 27.78 4.25
N ARG A 4 -2.65 26.81 3.40
CA ARG A 4 -3.34 25.54 3.22
C ARG A 4 -2.35 24.36 3.29
N ILE A 5 -2.80 23.25 3.89
CA ILE A 5 -2.09 21.99 3.85
C ILE A 5 -3.00 20.88 3.34
N VAL A 6 -2.51 20.12 2.37
CA VAL A 6 -3.15 18.92 1.85
C VAL A 6 -2.52 17.70 2.50
N LEU A 7 -3.31 16.91 3.21
CA LEU A 7 -2.90 15.64 3.81
C LEU A 7 -3.43 14.48 2.96
N HIS A 8 -2.57 13.91 2.13
CA HIS A 8 -2.88 12.68 1.39
C HIS A 8 -2.69 11.47 2.33
N ILE A 9 -3.81 10.92 2.79
CA ILE A 9 -3.86 9.94 3.88
C ILE A 9 -3.92 8.48 3.42
N GLY A 10 -3.91 8.19 2.14
CA GLY A 10 -3.98 6.82 1.56
C GLY A 10 -5.08 6.76 0.49
N ALA A 11 -5.72 5.61 0.23
CA ALA A 11 -5.49 4.31 0.89
C ALA A 11 -4.22 3.58 0.41
N MET A 12 -3.91 2.46 1.06
CA MET A 12 -2.85 1.58 0.54
C MET A 12 -3.29 0.90 -0.77
N LYS A 13 -2.34 0.65 -1.69
CA LYS A 13 -2.58 0.00 -3.00
C LYS A 13 -3.41 0.79 -4.01
N THR A 14 -3.49 2.08 -3.83
CA THR A 14 -4.23 3.02 -4.68
C THR A 14 -3.31 4.02 -5.41
N GLY A 15 -2.11 3.61 -5.81
CA GLY A 15 -1.18 4.48 -6.54
C GLY A 15 -0.34 5.42 -5.67
N THR A 16 -0.42 5.32 -4.33
CA THR A 16 0.32 6.21 -3.41
C THR A 16 1.82 6.25 -3.67
N THR A 17 2.45 5.11 -3.98
CA THR A 17 3.88 5.06 -4.30
C THR A 17 4.22 5.86 -5.55
N PHE A 18 3.37 5.80 -6.59
CA PHE A 18 3.55 6.60 -7.81
C PHE A 18 3.54 8.09 -7.47
N LEU A 19 2.48 8.55 -6.78
CA LEU A 19 2.38 9.95 -6.37
C LEU A 19 3.56 10.39 -5.50
N GLN A 20 3.89 9.63 -4.46
CA GLN A 20 4.97 9.95 -3.52
C GLN A 20 6.34 10.03 -4.20
N THR A 21 6.64 9.10 -5.11
CA THR A 21 7.91 9.10 -5.84
C THR A 21 7.98 10.28 -6.82
N THR A 22 6.88 10.58 -7.52
CA THR A 22 6.81 11.71 -8.45
C THR A 22 6.93 13.04 -7.71
N LEU A 23 6.24 13.20 -6.57
CA LEU A 23 6.36 14.39 -5.71
C LEU A 23 7.78 14.59 -5.18
N GLU A 24 8.43 13.53 -4.69
CA GLU A 24 9.80 13.63 -4.17
C GLU A 24 10.80 13.99 -5.27
N ARG A 25 10.69 13.37 -6.43
CA ARG A 25 11.60 13.56 -7.57
C ARG A 25 11.54 14.99 -8.13
N ASN A 26 10.34 15.55 -8.15
CA ASN A 26 10.07 16.84 -8.76
C ASN A 26 9.86 17.97 -7.73
N SER A 27 10.36 17.79 -6.49
CA SER A 27 10.10 18.74 -5.40
C SER A 27 10.56 20.18 -5.69
N ALA A 28 11.59 20.37 -6.51
CA ALA A 28 12.02 21.70 -6.95
C ALA A 28 10.99 22.35 -7.88
N LEU A 29 10.56 21.63 -8.93
CA LEU A 29 9.52 22.11 -9.87
C LEU A 29 8.18 22.38 -9.17
N LEU A 30 7.85 21.58 -8.16
CA LEU A 30 6.66 21.80 -7.34
C LEU A 30 6.76 23.09 -6.56
N SER A 31 7.93 23.38 -6.00
CA SER A 31 8.18 24.64 -5.28
C SER A 31 8.02 25.85 -6.19
N GLU A 32 8.53 25.80 -7.43
CA GLU A 32 8.33 26.84 -8.44
C GLU A 32 6.86 27.03 -8.80
N ALA A 33 6.06 25.95 -8.72
CA ALA A 33 4.62 25.97 -8.97
C ALA A 33 3.78 26.33 -7.71
N GLY A 34 4.39 26.78 -6.62
CA GLY A 34 3.68 27.18 -5.41
C GLY A 34 3.32 26.01 -4.45
N VAL A 35 3.94 24.84 -4.63
CA VAL A 35 3.64 23.65 -3.81
C VAL A 35 4.88 23.19 -3.02
N ASP A 36 4.78 23.20 -1.70
CA ASP A 36 5.80 22.63 -0.80
C ASP A 36 5.52 21.14 -0.54
N PHE A 37 6.29 20.24 -1.16
CA PHE A 37 6.32 18.86 -0.69
C PHE A 37 7.10 18.79 0.63
N THR A 38 6.39 18.99 1.73
CA THR A 38 6.95 19.35 3.03
C THR A 38 8.02 18.39 3.51
N GLY A 39 9.23 18.92 3.68
CA GLY A 39 10.40 18.15 4.05
C GLY A 39 11.13 17.46 2.90
N ASN A 40 10.69 17.65 1.65
CA ASN A 40 11.32 17.27 0.38
C ASN A 40 11.70 15.79 0.22
N ARG A 41 11.35 14.93 1.19
CA ARG A 41 11.64 13.49 1.16
C ARG A 41 10.55 12.68 1.81
N PHE A 42 10.05 11.70 1.08
CA PHE A 42 9.07 10.73 1.56
C PHE A 42 9.53 10.03 2.86
N ALA A 43 10.81 9.63 2.92
CA ALA A 43 11.39 9.02 4.12
C ALA A 43 11.30 9.92 5.37
N TYR A 44 11.35 11.24 5.21
CA TYR A 44 11.20 12.17 6.32
C TYR A 44 9.76 12.22 6.81
N GLN A 45 8.80 12.32 5.89
CA GLN A 45 7.36 12.28 6.18
C GLN A 45 6.97 10.95 6.85
N THR A 46 7.45 9.80 6.32
CA THR A 46 7.24 8.47 6.89
C THR A 46 7.70 8.40 8.35
N ARG A 47 8.90 8.90 8.65
CA ARG A 47 9.43 8.90 10.03
C ARG A 47 8.65 9.82 10.96
N ALA A 48 8.20 10.97 10.46
CA ALA A 48 7.43 11.93 11.25
C ALA A 48 6.04 11.37 11.60
N VAL A 49 5.31 10.85 10.61
CA VAL A 49 3.96 10.26 10.80
C VAL A 49 4.03 9.00 11.64
N SER A 50 4.91 8.04 11.29
CA SER A 50 5.05 6.79 12.07
C SER A 50 5.43 7.06 13.53
N ALA A 51 6.24 8.07 13.78
CA ALA A 51 6.61 8.47 15.14
C ALA A 51 5.43 9.09 15.91
N ALA A 52 4.58 9.88 15.23
CA ALA A 52 3.38 10.46 15.81
C ALA A 52 2.34 9.38 16.16
N LEU A 53 2.13 8.43 15.25
CA LEU A 53 1.16 7.33 15.46
C LEU A 53 1.57 6.34 16.57
N LYS A 54 2.88 6.17 16.80
CA LYS A 54 3.42 5.27 17.85
C LYS A 54 3.57 5.95 19.22
N GLY A 55 3.54 7.27 19.27
CA GLY A 55 3.74 8.04 20.49
C GLY A 55 2.42 8.23 21.23
N ALA A 56 2.19 7.48 22.30
CA ALA A 56 1.13 7.85 23.23
C ALA A 56 1.55 9.11 24.01
N GLY A 57 0.91 10.25 23.68
CA GLY A 57 1.07 11.52 24.41
C GLY A 57 1.92 12.59 23.70
N GLU A 58 1.50 13.84 23.86
CA GLU A 58 2.04 15.03 23.18
C GLU A 58 3.49 15.39 23.54
N LYS A 59 4.03 14.83 24.61
CA LYS A 59 5.32 15.22 25.18
C LYS A 59 6.52 14.35 24.75
N GLY A 60 6.28 13.25 24.00
CA GLY A 60 7.32 12.30 23.63
C GLY A 60 8.34 12.85 22.61
N ARG A 61 9.62 12.38 22.70
CA ARG A 61 10.65 12.68 21.68
C ARG A 61 10.20 12.32 20.25
N ARG A 62 9.34 11.34 20.09
CA ARG A 62 8.82 10.85 18.81
C ARG A 62 7.90 11.86 18.16
N TYR A 63 7.00 12.48 18.92
CA TYR A 63 6.07 13.48 18.43
C TYR A 63 6.77 14.78 17.96
N ARG A 64 7.96 15.09 18.43
CA ARG A 64 8.76 16.24 17.99
C ARG A 64 9.02 16.25 16.48
N ARG A 65 9.14 15.07 15.84
CA ARG A 65 9.36 14.98 14.38
C ARG A 65 8.16 15.49 13.61
N TRP A 66 6.96 15.08 14.01
CA TRP A 66 5.72 15.60 13.44
C TRP A 66 5.57 17.10 13.65
N ARG A 67 5.82 17.59 14.87
CA ARG A 67 5.79 19.04 15.15
C ARG A 67 6.76 19.83 14.29
N ARG A 68 7.95 19.30 13.99
CA ARG A 68 8.90 19.94 13.07
C ARG A 68 8.38 19.97 11.65
N LEU A 69 7.82 18.87 11.16
CA LEU A 69 7.20 18.80 9.84
C LEU A 69 6.03 19.80 9.73
N ALA A 70 5.13 19.82 10.69
CA ALA A 70 4.02 20.76 10.75
C ALA A 70 4.46 22.21 10.84
N ARG A 71 5.58 22.51 11.53
CA ARG A 71 6.18 23.84 11.55
C ARG A 71 6.72 24.22 10.18
N ALA A 72 7.44 23.31 9.51
CA ALA A 72 7.98 23.54 8.17
C ALA A 72 6.82 23.85 7.19
N ALA A 73 5.73 23.09 7.22
CA ALA A 73 4.53 23.36 6.42
C ALA A 73 3.99 24.79 6.67
N ARG A 74 3.85 25.19 7.92
CA ARG A 74 3.35 26.55 8.28
C ARG A 74 4.28 27.69 7.90
N GLN A 75 5.57 27.43 7.85
CA GLN A 75 6.62 28.42 7.52
C GLN A 75 6.99 28.40 6.04
N SER A 76 6.39 27.51 5.26
CA SER A 76 6.61 27.46 3.82
C SER A 76 6.22 28.79 3.17
N GLU A 77 6.99 29.21 2.18
CA GLU A 77 6.71 30.38 1.34
C GLU A 77 5.76 30.04 0.20
N GLN A 78 5.47 28.74 0.01
CA GLN A 78 4.58 28.25 -1.02
C GLN A 78 3.11 28.35 -0.59
N ASP A 79 2.20 28.47 -1.53
CA ASP A 79 0.77 28.62 -1.28
C ASP A 79 0.17 27.39 -0.59
N VAL A 80 0.59 26.19 -1.02
CA VAL A 80 0.09 24.92 -0.53
C VAL A 80 1.22 24.04 -0.01
N SER A 81 1.08 23.58 1.23
CA SER A 81 1.93 22.53 1.79
C SER A 81 1.31 21.16 1.58
N LEU A 82 2.12 20.15 1.28
CA LEU A 82 1.67 18.80 0.97
C LEU A 82 2.41 17.75 1.79
N VAL A 83 1.64 16.91 2.47
CA VAL A 83 2.12 15.69 3.15
C VAL A 83 1.40 14.50 2.58
N SER A 84 2.15 13.55 2.00
CA SER A 84 1.60 12.32 1.44
C SER A 84 2.13 11.10 2.20
N MET A 85 1.28 10.50 3.04
CA MET A 85 1.67 9.34 3.83
C MET A 85 0.46 8.47 4.17
N GLU A 86 0.37 7.33 3.51
CA GLU A 86 -0.77 6.40 3.64
C GLU A 86 -1.00 5.86 5.07
N PHE A 87 0.01 5.92 5.94
CA PHE A 87 -0.17 5.52 7.35
C PHE A 87 -1.05 6.48 8.15
N LEU A 88 -1.33 7.66 7.63
CA LEU A 88 -2.32 8.58 8.23
C LEU A 88 -3.72 7.95 8.25
N SER A 89 -4.07 7.07 7.30
CA SER A 89 -5.34 6.33 7.32
C SER A 89 -5.51 5.46 8.56
N PHE A 90 -4.42 5.07 9.20
CA PHE A 90 -4.42 4.24 10.41
C PHE A 90 -4.60 5.04 11.71
N ALA A 91 -4.70 6.36 11.62
CA ALA A 91 -4.86 7.21 12.78
C ALA A 91 -6.24 7.03 13.42
N GLU A 92 -6.27 6.80 14.71
CA GLU A 92 -7.49 6.82 15.53
C GLU A 92 -7.75 8.24 16.05
N ASP A 93 -8.96 8.52 16.55
CA ASP A 93 -9.38 9.86 16.95
C ASP A 93 -8.39 10.61 17.86
N PRO A 94 -7.80 9.99 18.90
CA PRO A 94 -6.80 10.68 19.72
C PRO A 94 -5.55 11.07 18.91
N GLN A 95 -5.15 10.22 17.96
CA GLN A 95 -3.99 10.47 17.11
C GLN A 95 -4.29 11.55 16.07
N ILE A 96 -5.49 11.56 15.47
CA ILE A 96 -5.91 12.62 14.52
C ILE A 96 -5.93 13.96 15.24
N ARG A 97 -6.53 14.04 16.42
CA ARG A 97 -6.54 15.26 17.25
C ARG A 97 -5.14 15.78 17.53
N GLN A 98 -4.22 14.86 17.81
CA GLN A 98 -2.82 15.17 18.06
C GLN A 98 -2.09 15.61 16.77
N LEU A 99 -2.36 14.97 15.63
CA LEU A 99 -1.79 15.34 14.33
C LEU A 99 -2.25 16.73 13.88
N LEU A 100 -3.53 17.06 14.07
CA LEU A 100 -4.10 18.36 13.68
C LEU A 100 -3.69 19.53 14.59
N LYS A 101 -3.29 19.27 15.86
CA LYS A 101 -2.95 20.32 16.82
C LYS A 101 -1.86 21.28 16.35
N PRO A 102 -0.69 20.85 15.82
CA PRO A 102 0.36 21.76 15.37
C PRO A 102 0.07 22.42 14.00
N LEU A 103 -1.00 22.04 13.32
CA LEU A 103 -1.45 22.62 12.04
C LEU A 103 -2.44 23.81 12.24
N ARG A 104 -2.49 24.35 13.45
CA ARG A 104 -3.31 25.54 13.74
C ARG A 104 -2.93 26.71 12.85
N GLY A 105 -3.95 27.37 12.27
CA GLY A 105 -3.77 28.50 11.36
C GLY A 105 -3.66 28.12 9.90
N LEU A 106 -3.60 26.81 9.58
CA LEU A 106 -3.72 26.31 8.21
C LEU A 106 -5.14 25.78 7.97
N GLN A 107 -5.65 25.98 6.76
CA GLN A 107 -6.73 25.15 6.23
C GLN A 107 -6.16 23.75 6.00
N VAL A 108 -6.85 22.74 6.50
CA VAL A 108 -6.38 21.33 6.39
C VAL A 108 -7.35 20.56 5.53
N ASP A 109 -6.95 20.18 4.34
CA ASP A 109 -7.74 19.35 3.46
C ASP A 109 -7.23 17.91 3.48
N ILE A 110 -8.15 16.97 3.45
CA ILE A 110 -7.86 15.53 3.46
C ILE A 110 -8.08 14.98 2.07
N VAL A 111 -7.10 14.22 1.60
CA VAL A 111 -7.17 13.53 0.31
C VAL A 111 -7.00 12.04 0.51
N MET A 112 -7.88 11.26 -0.09
CA MET A 112 -7.77 9.82 -0.10
C MET A 112 -7.93 9.29 -1.52
N THR A 113 -6.91 8.60 -2.02
CA THR A 113 -7.00 7.84 -3.27
C THR A 113 -7.73 6.53 -3.01
N VAL A 114 -8.63 6.15 -3.89
CA VAL A 114 -9.43 4.91 -3.83
C VAL A 114 -9.30 4.15 -5.14
N ARG A 115 -9.43 2.85 -5.09
CA ARG A 115 -9.24 2.00 -6.25
C ARG A 115 -10.25 0.87 -6.26
N ASP A 116 -10.58 0.42 -7.46
CA ASP A 116 -11.38 -0.77 -7.70
C ASP A 116 -10.94 -1.95 -6.82
N GLN A 117 -11.87 -2.47 -6.02
CA GLN A 117 -11.62 -3.53 -5.04
C GLN A 117 -11.35 -4.89 -5.69
N PHE A 118 -11.76 -5.10 -6.94
CA PHE A 118 -11.35 -6.27 -7.72
C PHE A 118 -9.84 -6.32 -7.95
N LEU A 119 -9.18 -5.16 -8.00
CA LEU A 119 -7.73 -5.03 -8.16
C LEU A 119 -7.00 -4.90 -6.82
N VAL A 120 -7.68 -4.42 -5.78
CA VAL A 120 -7.08 -4.20 -4.46
C VAL A 120 -6.87 -5.51 -3.71
N ALA A 121 -7.84 -6.44 -3.74
CA ALA A 121 -7.74 -7.70 -3.00
C ALA A 121 -6.50 -8.53 -3.40
N PRO A 122 -6.19 -8.75 -4.70
CA PRO A 122 -4.94 -9.39 -5.11
C PRO A 122 -3.69 -8.63 -4.66
N ALA A 123 -3.69 -7.29 -4.76
CA ALA A 123 -2.55 -6.47 -4.35
C ALA A 123 -2.31 -6.49 -2.83
N GLN A 124 -3.36 -6.65 -2.03
CA GLN A 124 -3.25 -6.82 -0.59
C GLN A 124 -2.76 -8.21 -0.19
N TRP A 125 -3.16 -9.27 -0.92
CA TRP A 125 -2.62 -10.60 -0.70
C TRP A 125 -1.11 -10.65 -0.96
N GLN A 126 -0.62 -10.00 -2.03
CA GLN A 126 0.82 -9.85 -2.25
C GLN A 126 1.52 -9.18 -1.06
N THR A 127 0.88 -8.18 -0.45
CA THR A 127 1.41 -7.52 0.74
C THR A 127 1.39 -8.44 1.96
N HIS A 128 0.35 -9.24 2.10
CA HIS A 128 0.24 -10.27 3.13
C HIS A 128 1.39 -11.27 3.03
N CYS A 129 1.65 -11.82 1.85
CA CYS A 129 2.77 -12.75 1.61
C CYS A 129 4.14 -12.11 1.92
N ARG A 130 4.35 -10.84 1.55
CA ARG A 130 5.61 -10.11 1.84
C ARG A 130 5.80 -9.77 3.32
N ASN A 131 4.73 -9.73 4.10
CA ASN A 131 4.72 -9.33 5.50
C ASN A 131 4.48 -10.52 6.44
N ASN A 132 5.07 -11.65 6.15
CA ASN A 132 5.02 -12.87 6.98
C ASN A 132 3.66 -13.60 6.97
N GLY A 133 2.79 -13.31 6.01
CA GLY A 133 1.52 -14.03 5.86
C GLY A 133 1.71 -15.41 5.23
N THR A 134 0.99 -16.40 5.74
CA THR A 134 1.08 -17.81 5.32
C THR A 134 -0.16 -18.31 4.58
N SER A 135 -1.23 -17.51 4.50
CA SER A 135 -2.47 -17.90 3.85
C SER A 135 -2.31 -17.99 2.34
N ASP A 136 -2.68 -19.13 1.75
CA ASP A 136 -2.89 -19.24 0.31
C ASP A 136 -4.00 -18.31 -0.17
N TRP A 137 -4.12 -18.14 -1.49
CA TRP A 137 -5.07 -17.18 -2.07
C TRP A 137 -6.51 -17.45 -1.67
N GLY A 138 -6.97 -18.70 -1.78
CA GLY A 138 -8.35 -19.05 -1.44
C GLY A 138 -8.65 -18.88 0.05
N THR A 139 -7.71 -19.25 0.91
CA THR A 139 -7.79 -19.03 2.35
C THR A 139 -7.79 -17.54 2.69
N TYR A 140 -6.96 -16.75 2.02
CA TYR A 140 -6.92 -15.30 2.21
C TYR A 140 -8.26 -14.64 1.85
N LEU A 141 -8.87 -14.99 0.70
CA LEU A 141 -10.19 -14.48 0.32
C LEU A 141 -11.25 -14.77 1.38
N ARG A 142 -11.30 -16.00 1.90
CA ARG A 142 -12.20 -16.34 3.01
C ARG A 142 -11.93 -15.56 4.29
N GLN A 143 -10.66 -15.28 4.56
CA GLN A 143 -10.24 -14.58 5.77
C GLN A 143 -10.58 -13.09 5.76
N ILE A 144 -10.57 -12.44 4.59
CA ILE A 144 -10.88 -11.00 4.49
C ILE A 144 -12.38 -10.73 4.45
N GLU A 145 -13.21 -11.69 4.07
CA GLU A 145 -14.66 -11.53 4.06
C GLU A 145 -15.25 -11.62 5.48
N PRO A 146 -15.98 -10.59 5.97
CA PRO A 146 -16.45 -10.55 7.36
C PRO A 146 -17.33 -11.73 7.76
N ARG A 147 -18.14 -12.24 6.81
CA ARG A 147 -19.07 -13.37 7.05
C ARG A 147 -18.36 -14.71 7.22
N LEU A 148 -17.13 -14.84 6.70
CA LEU A 148 -16.34 -16.06 6.67
C LEU A 148 -15.12 -16.04 7.58
N ALA A 149 -14.71 -14.87 8.03
CA ALA A 149 -13.47 -14.66 8.76
C ALA A 149 -13.39 -15.40 10.13
N GLY A 150 -14.47 -16.04 10.56
CA GLY A 150 -14.55 -16.77 11.81
C GLY A 150 -14.33 -15.86 13.04
N ARG A 151 -13.10 -15.85 13.58
CA ARG A 151 -12.71 -14.94 14.67
C ARG A 151 -11.88 -13.76 14.14
N PRO A 152 -12.52 -12.68 13.62
CA PRO A 152 -11.82 -11.59 12.93
C PRO A 152 -10.68 -10.97 13.75
N ARG A 153 -10.85 -10.84 15.08
CA ARG A 153 -9.82 -10.25 15.96
C ARG A 153 -8.52 -11.05 16.04
N ARG A 154 -8.55 -12.35 15.75
CA ARG A 154 -7.37 -13.24 15.74
C ARG A 154 -6.84 -13.48 14.32
N ASN A 155 -7.57 -13.05 13.31
CA ASN A 155 -7.22 -13.23 11.92
C ASN A 155 -6.38 -12.02 11.42
N ASP A 156 -5.12 -12.26 11.15
CA ASP A 156 -4.19 -11.21 10.74
C ASP A 156 -4.48 -10.67 9.34
N ALA A 157 -4.87 -11.52 8.41
CA ALA A 157 -5.27 -11.12 7.07
C ALA A 157 -6.50 -10.19 7.12
N TYR A 158 -7.52 -10.55 7.90
CA TYR A 158 -8.71 -9.72 8.13
C TYR A 158 -8.33 -8.33 8.67
N ARG A 159 -7.60 -8.30 9.79
CA ARG A 159 -7.23 -7.03 10.44
C ARG A 159 -6.41 -6.13 9.53
N THR A 160 -5.46 -6.71 8.80
CA THR A 160 -4.57 -5.96 7.91
C THR A 160 -5.33 -5.42 6.71
N PHE A 161 -6.19 -6.24 6.10
CA PHE A 161 -7.01 -5.84 4.97
C PHE A 161 -7.97 -4.70 5.35
N HIS A 162 -8.79 -4.90 6.37
CA HIS A 162 -9.78 -3.89 6.78
C HIS A 162 -9.15 -2.62 7.32
N ARG A 163 -8.03 -2.72 8.03
CA ARG A 163 -7.30 -1.52 8.45
C ARG A 163 -6.80 -0.68 7.28
N ALA A 164 -6.46 -1.32 6.16
CA ALA A 164 -5.92 -0.65 4.98
C ALA A 164 -7.01 -0.18 4.00
N GLN A 165 -8.17 -0.83 4.01
CA GLN A 165 -9.22 -0.67 2.99
C GLN A 165 -10.58 -0.25 3.53
N ASP A 166 -10.75 -0.03 4.82
CA ASP A 166 -11.97 0.57 5.39
C ASP A 166 -11.98 2.10 5.13
N VAL A 167 -12.15 2.42 3.84
CA VAL A 167 -12.06 3.78 3.31
C VAL A 167 -13.16 4.66 3.88
N ASP A 168 -14.40 4.18 3.85
CA ASP A 168 -15.57 4.93 4.32
C ASP A 168 -15.38 5.36 5.78
N ARG A 169 -15.10 4.40 6.66
CA ARG A 169 -14.84 4.69 8.07
C ARG A 169 -13.66 5.63 8.29
N THR A 170 -12.61 5.51 7.48
CA THR A 170 -11.44 6.38 7.57
C THR A 170 -11.79 7.81 7.19
N LEU A 171 -12.49 8.01 6.08
CA LEU A 171 -12.93 9.32 5.63
C LEU A 171 -13.88 9.98 6.64
N GLN A 172 -14.91 9.25 7.11
CA GLN A 172 -15.83 9.74 8.13
C GLN A 172 -15.09 10.17 9.40
N ARG A 173 -14.14 9.36 9.86
CA ARG A 173 -13.32 9.67 11.05
C ARG A 173 -12.57 10.99 10.91
N TRP A 174 -11.90 11.23 9.77
CA TRP A 174 -11.20 12.48 9.55
C TRP A 174 -12.15 13.68 9.38
N ALA A 175 -13.26 13.49 8.68
CA ALA A 175 -14.27 14.52 8.43
C ALA A 175 -14.94 15.07 9.71
N THR A 176 -14.97 14.28 10.80
CA THR A 176 -15.57 14.74 12.08
C THR A 176 -14.78 15.83 12.78
N PHE A 177 -13.53 16.08 12.40
CA PHE A 177 -12.71 17.08 13.07
C PHE A 177 -12.91 18.47 12.45
N ARG A 178 -13.38 19.43 13.25
CA ARG A 178 -13.67 20.85 12.82
C ARG A 178 -12.51 21.58 12.13
N ARG A 179 -11.30 21.05 12.16
CA ARG A 179 -10.14 21.63 11.48
C ARG A 179 -9.93 21.08 10.08
N VAL A 180 -10.58 20.01 9.76
CA VAL A 180 -10.62 19.49 8.41
C VAL A 180 -11.58 20.37 7.62
N GLY A 181 -11.10 20.93 6.53
CA GLY A 181 -11.87 21.64 5.54
C GLY A 181 -12.56 20.64 4.61
N ASP A 182 -12.11 20.60 3.38
CA ASP A 182 -12.67 19.68 2.40
C ASP A 182 -12.07 18.27 2.52
N VAL A 183 -12.91 17.28 2.20
CA VAL A 183 -12.52 15.87 2.10
C VAL A 183 -12.64 15.46 0.64
N HIS A 184 -11.50 15.18 0.04
CA HIS A 184 -11.37 14.84 -1.37
C HIS A 184 -11.15 13.34 -1.54
N VAL A 185 -11.84 12.76 -2.50
CA VAL A 185 -11.66 11.37 -2.92
C VAL A 185 -11.18 11.36 -4.36
N ILE A 186 -10.05 10.71 -4.62
CA ILE A 186 -9.49 10.54 -5.96
C ILE A 186 -9.65 9.07 -6.35
N THR A 187 -10.39 8.80 -7.40
CA THR A 187 -10.44 7.45 -7.96
C THR A 187 -9.18 7.18 -8.80
N VAL A 188 -8.59 6.01 -8.61
CA VAL A 188 -7.46 5.57 -9.43
C VAL A 188 -7.99 5.19 -10.80
N PRO A 189 -7.49 5.79 -11.89
CA PRO A 189 -7.97 5.50 -13.23
C PRO A 189 -7.74 4.06 -13.64
N GLY A 190 -8.54 3.58 -14.59
CA GLY A 190 -8.37 2.27 -15.20
C GLY A 190 -7.02 2.10 -15.90
N ARG A 191 -6.71 0.85 -16.31
CA ARG A 191 -5.39 0.54 -16.90
C ARG A 191 -5.14 1.23 -18.25
N ASP A 192 -6.20 1.52 -18.97
CA ASP A 192 -6.15 2.11 -20.32
C ASP A 192 -6.10 3.64 -20.29
N ALA A 193 -6.16 4.23 -19.10
CA ALA A 193 -6.04 5.68 -18.93
C ALA A 193 -4.58 6.15 -19.14
N PRO A 194 -4.39 7.41 -19.55
CA PRO A 194 -3.06 8.02 -19.65
C PRO A 194 -2.28 7.89 -18.35
N GLN A 195 -0.95 7.72 -18.45
CA GLN A 195 -0.07 7.54 -17.30
C GLN A 195 -0.12 8.70 -16.30
N ASP A 196 -0.40 9.90 -16.80
CA ASP A 196 -0.46 11.13 -16.02
C ASP A 196 -1.85 11.42 -15.43
N GLU A 197 -2.86 10.60 -15.72
CA GLU A 197 -4.24 10.87 -15.30
C GLU A 197 -4.38 10.94 -13.78
N LEU A 198 -3.78 10.00 -13.04
CA LEU A 198 -3.80 10.04 -11.57
C LEU A 198 -3.08 11.29 -11.03
N TRP A 199 -2.03 11.74 -11.70
CA TRP A 199 -1.30 12.95 -11.35
C TRP A 199 -2.17 14.20 -11.57
N LYS A 200 -2.87 14.30 -12.70
CA LYS A 200 -3.80 15.39 -12.99
C LYS A 200 -4.90 15.47 -11.92
N ARG A 201 -5.58 14.35 -11.66
CA ARG A 201 -6.63 14.29 -10.62
C ARG A 201 -6.10 14.70 -9.23
N PHE A 202 -4.86 14.36 -8.93
CA PHE A 202 -4.24 14.76 -7.68
C PHE A 202 -3.99 16.26 -7.61
N PHE A 203 -3.57 16.86 -8.72
CA PHE A 203 -3.33 18.30 -8.81
C PHE A 203 -4.61 19.14 -8.89
N ASP A 204 -5.71 18.58 -9.34
CA ASP A 204 -7.04 19.20 -9.21
C ASP A 204 -7.39 19.45 -7.74
N VAL A 205 -6.99 18.55 -6.83
CA VAL A 205 -7.13 18.76 -5.39
C VAL A 205 -6.16 19.81 -4.88
N VAL A 206 -4.90 19.77 -5.32
CA VAL A 206 -3.89 20.74 -4.90
C VAL A 206 -4.27 22.15 -5.32
N GLY A 207 -5.00 22.30 -6.44
CA GLY A 207 -5.55 23.57 -6.91
C GLY A 207 -4.53 24.42 -7.64
N VAL A 208 -3.46 23.80 -8.17
CA VAL A 208 -2.48 24.45 -9.03
C VAL A 208 -2.33 23.66 -10.33
N THR A 209 -1.97 24.36 -11.41
CA THR A 209 -1.65 23.67 -12.68
C THR A 209 -0.49 22.71 -12.46
N PRO A 210 -0.64 21.41 -12.77
CA PRO A 210 0.44 20.46 -12.56
C PRO A 210 1.65 20.84 -13.41
N PRO A 211 2.84 21.00 -12.82
CA PRO A 211 4.05 21.26 -13.58
C PRO A 211 4.36 20.06 -14.50
N PRO A 212 5.06 20.28 -15.62
CA PRO A 212 5.52 19.22 -16.48
C PRO A 212 6.62 18.42 -15.74
N VAL A 213 6.20 17.33 -15.11
CA VAL A 213 7.07 16.49 -14.28
C VAL A 213 7.64 15.32 -15.06
N ASP A 214 8.85 14.93 -14.71
CA ASP A 214 9.39 13.64 -15.11
C ASP A 214 8.82 12.54 -14.19
N PHE A 215 7.95 11.70 -14.75
CA PHE A 215 7.47 10.51 -14.03
C PHE A 215 8.59 9.47 -13.83
N GLY A 216 9.71 9.63 -14.55
CA GLY A 216 10.83 8.69 -14.57
C GLY A 216 10.41 7.32 -15.12
N VAL A 217 11.37 6.45 -15.26
CA VAL A 217 11.05 5.01 -15.29
C VAL A 217 10.51 4.73 -13.89
N ALA A 218 9.20 4.57 -13.77
CA ALA A 218 8.57 4.17 -12.52
C ALA A 218 9.41 3.00 -12.00
N ALA A 219 9.99 3.16 -10.80
CA ALA A 219 10.68 2.02 -10.18
C ALA A 219 9.71 0.86 -10.31
N PRO A 220 10.10 -0.23 -11.00
CA PRO A 220 9.14 -1.23 -11.43
C PRO A 220 8.30 -1.57 -10.23
N ASN A 221 7.00 -1.29 -10.35
CA ASN A 221 6.06 -1.61 -9.27
C ASN A 221 6.37 -3.07 -8.97
N THR A 222 6.94 -3.35 -7.82
CA THR A 222 7.39 -4.69 -7.43
C THR A 222 6.18 -5.58 -7.14
N SER A 223 5.16 -5.52 -8.00
CA SER A 223 4.08 -6.47 -7.98
C SER A 223 4.67 -7.81 -8.41
N LEU A 224 4.46 -8.81 -7.62
CA LEU A 224 4.92 -10.16 -7.87
C LEU A 224 3.88 -10.94 -8.66
N GLY A 225 4.30 -11.93 -9.39
CA GLY A 225 3.42 -12.92 -9.97
C GLY A 225 2.84 -13.86 -8.91
N TYR A 226 1.98 -14.77 -9.35
CA TYR A 226 1.25 -15.65 -8.46
C TYR A 226 2.16 -16.68 -7.79
N GLY A 227 3.03 -17.35 -8.57
CA GLY A 227 4.01 -18.31 -8.05
C GLY A 227 5.01 -17.69 -7.08
N SER A 228 5.50 -16.49 -7.38
CA SER A 228 6.38 -15.72 -6.49
C SER A 228 5.72 -15.38 -5.15
N CYS A 229 4.43 -15.05 -5.14
CA CYS A 229 3.69 -14.80 -3.90
C CYS A 229 3.51 -16.09 -3.10
N ASP A 230 3.22 -17.21 -3.78
CA ASP A 230 3.08 -18.51 -3.12
C ASP A 230 4.41 -18.99 -2.53
N LEU A 231 5.52 -18.78 -3.22
CA LEU A 231 6.85 -19.04 -2.65
C LEU A 231 7.06 -18.24 -1.36
N LEU A 232 6.78 -16.93 -1.37
CA LEU A 232 6.97 -16.10 -0.17
C LEU A 232 6.15 -16.60 1.02
N ARG A 233 4.87 -16.97 0.82
CA ARG A 233 4.06 -17.49 1.91
C ARG A 233 4.56 -18.82 2.45
N ARG A 234 5.05 -19.73 1.57
CA ARG A 234 5.65 -21.02 1.98
C ARG A 234 6.96 -20.80 2.75
N LEU A 235 7.82 -19.88 2.31
CA LEU A 235 9.00 -19.48 3.08
C LEU A 235 8.63 -18.94 4.45
N ASN A 236 7.53 -18.21 4.57
CA ASN A 236 7.05 -17.68 5.85
C ASN A 236 6.68 -18.77 6.86
N GLU A 237 6.22 -19.93 6.41
CA GLU A 237 5.94 -21.10 7.26
C GLU A 237 7.21 -21.59 7.97
N HIS A 238 8.37 -21.46 7.32
CA HIS A 238 9.69 -21.86 7.85
C HIS A 238 10.45 -20.72 8.54
N LEU A 239 10.04 -19.45 8.33
CA LEU A 239 10.70 -18.25 8.84
C LEU A 239 9.89 -17.53 9.93
N GLY A 240 8.85 -18.16 10.48
CA GLY A 240 7.91 -17.53 11.40
C GLY A 240 8.53 -16.99 12.70
N ASP A 241 9.70 -17.49 13.09
CA ASP A 241 10.51 -17.05 14.23
C ASP A 241 11.36 -15.81 13.91
N VAL A 242 11.64 -15.56 12.63
CA VAL A 242 12.39 -14.37 12.20
C VAL A 242 11.46 -13.17 12.11
N SER A 243 11.69 -12.16 12.91
CA SER A 243 10.78 -11.02 13.02
C SER A 243 11.43 -9.65 12.75
N GLY A 244 10.59 -8.64 12.62
CA GLY A 244 11.00 -7.24 12.63
C GLY A 244 11.74 -6.76 11.38
N GLY A 245 12.78 -5.95 11.60
CA GLY A 245 13.53 -5.29 10.54
C GLY A 245 14.40 -6.23 9.71
N ARG A 246 14.92 -7.30 10.34
CA ARG A 246 15.80 -8.29 9.67
C ARG A 246 15.01 -9.04 8.60
N TYR A 247 13.88 -9.65 8.99
CA TYR A 247 12.97 -10.32 8.06
C TYR A 247 12.61 -9.42 6.87
N ARG A 248 12.10 -8.20 7.16
CA ARG A 248 11.69 -7.27 6.10
C ARG A 248 12.82 -6.91 5.14
N LYS A 249 14.05 -6.81 5.60
CA LYS A 249 15.21 -6.52 4.74
C LYS A 249 15.50 -7.67 3.79
N GLY A 250 15.59 -8.90 4.29
CA GLY A 250 15.89 -10.08 3.48
C GLY A 250 14.79 -10.39 2.48
N MET A 251 13.53 -10.45 2.93
CA MET A 251 12.39 -10.72 2.04
C MET A 251 12.18 -9.65 0.97
N ARG A 252 12.43 -8.37 1.31
CA ARG A 252 12.41 -7.29 0.32
C ARG A 252 13.51 -7.44 -0.72
N GLN A 253 14.68 -7.89 -0.31
CA GLN A 253 15.81 -8.08 -1.18
C GLN A 253 15.52 -9.22 -2.17
N LEU A 254 15.08 -10.39 -1.69
CA LEU A 254 14.65 -11.50 -2.53
C LEU A 254 13.53 -11.07 -3.50
N ALA A 255 12.50 -10.42 -2.99
CA ALA A 255 11.38 -9.96 -3.80
C ALA A 255 11.80 -9.00 -4.92
N ARG A 256 12.75 -8.07 -4.65
CA ARG A 256 13.21 -7.08 -5.62
C ARG A 256 14.22 -7.65 -6.62
N GLU A 257 15.19 -8.42 -6.15
CA GLU A 257 16.34 -8.83 -6.94
C GLU A 257 16.06 -10.09 -7.78
N VAL A 258 15.08 -10.89 -7.36
CA VAL A 258 14.75 -12.17 -8.03
C VAL A 258 13.28 -12.17 -8.49
N LEU A 259 12.34 -12.10 -7.55
CA LEU A 259 10.94 -12.43 -7.84
C LEU A 259 10.24 -11.37 -8.69
N ALA A 260 10.61 -10.10 -8.55
CA ALA A 260 10.04 -9.03 -9.36
C ALA A 260 10.34 -9.16 -10.86
N GLN A 261 11.47 -9.79 -11.21
CA GLN A 261 11.88 -10.04 -12.59
C GLN A 261 11.05 -11.15 -13.26
N ARG A 262 10.35 -11.95 -12.45
CA ARG A 262 9.51 -13.07 -12.92
C ARG A 262 8.05 -12.65 -13.17
N ARG A 263 7.71 -11.42 -12.87
CA ARG A 263 6.33 -10.90 -12.90
C ARG A 263 5.57 -11.22 -14.19
N ASP A 264 6.24 -11.05 -15.32
CA ASP A 264 5.62 -11.24 -16.65
C ASP A 264 5.70 -12.69 -17.15
N LEU A 265 6.36 -13.56 -16.38
CA LEU A 265 6.44 -15.02 -16.59
C LEU A 265 5.43 -15.80 -15.75
N GLU A 266 4.70 -15.13 -14.88
CA GLU A 266 3.78 -15.75 -13.94
C GLU A 266 2.36 -15.22 -14.14
N SER A 267 1.37 -16.04 -13.86
CA SER A 267 -0.02 -15.65 -13.81
C SER A 267 -0.30 -14.66 -12.66
N ARG A 268 -1.53 -14.19 -12.59
CA ARG A 268 -1.98 -13.30 -11.51
C ARG A 268 -3.11 -13.96 -10.74
N PRO A 269 -3.21 -13.71 -9.42
CA PRO A 269 -4.37 -14.18 -8.66
C PRO A 269 -5.63 -13.52 -9.20
N VAL A 270 -6.63 -14.35 -9.50
CA VAL A 270 -7.97 -13.95 -9.95
C VAL A 270 -8.95 -14.23 -8.84
N LEU A 271 -9.92 -13.34 -8.65
CA LEU A 271 -11.00 -13.56 -7.69
C LEU A 271 -11.86 -14.75 -8.16
N ASP A 272 -12.33 -15.55 -7.23
CA ASP A 272 -13.47 -16.41 -7.46
C ASP A 272 -14.78 -15.60 -7.40
N ARG A 273 -15.89 -16.21 -7.79
CA ARG A 273 -17.20 -15.55 -7.80
C ARG A 273 -17.54 -14.89 -6.48
N ARG A 274 -17.26 -15.56 -5.37
CA ARG A 274 -17.51 -15.06 -4.04
C ARG A 274 -16.62 -13.87 -3.68
N GLY A 275 -15.34 -13.94 -3.99
CA GLY A 275 -14.40 -12.82 -3.84
C GLY A 275 -14.82 -11.62 -4.71
N ALA A 276 -15.33 -11.88 -5.92
CA ALA A 276 -15.87 -10.87 -6.81
C ALA A 276 -17.16 -10.23 -6.26
N GLU A 277 -18.07 -11.02 -5.68
CA GLU A 277 -19.26 -10.51 -4.97
C GLU A 277 -18.87 -9.58 -3.82
N TYR A 278 -17.87 -9.98 -3.04
CA TYR A 278 -17.35 -9.16 -1.94
C TYR A 278 -16.73 -7.86 -2.45
N ALA A 279 -15.88 -7.93 -3.49
CA ALA A 279 -15.25 -6.75 -4.10
C ALA A 279 -16.29 -5.79 -4.70
N ARG A 280 -17.31 -6.33 -5.39
CA ARG A 280 -18.44 -5.55 -5.91
C ARG A 280 -19.17 -4.80 -4.79
N GLY A 281 -19.49 -5.49 -3.70
CA GLY A 281 -20.16 -4.88 -2.54
C GLY A 281 -19.32 -3.78 -1.89
N LEU A 282 -17.98 -3.91 -1.84
CA LEU A 282 -17.10 -2.87 -1.35
C LEU A 282 -17.05 -1.66 -2.29
N ASN A 283 -17.03 -1.85 -3.62
CA ASN A 283 -17.13 -0.77 -4.59
C ASN A 283 -18.47 -0.03 -4.46
N GLU A 284 -19.58 -0.77 -4.33
CA GLU A 284 -20.92 -0.21 -4.15
C GLU A 284 -21.01 0.66 -2.88
N GLN A 285 -20.58 0.12 -1.73
CA GLN A 285 -20.52 0.87 -0.47
C GLN A 285 -19.68 2.14 -0.58
N LEU A 286 -18.55 2.08 -1.30
CA LEU A 286 -17.68 3.22 -1.49
C LEU A 286 -18.33 4.30 -2.38
N ARG A 287 -18.98 3.91 -3.49
CA ARG A 287 -19.75 4.83 -4.35
C ARG A 287 -20.85 5.52 -3.56
N GLU A 288 -21.63 4.77 -2.78
CA GLU A 288 -22.68 5.30 -1.91
C GLU A 288 -22.11 6.25 -0.86
N SER A 289 -21.01 5.90 -0.21
CA SER A 289 -20.37 6.75 0.79
C SER A 289 -19.90 8.08 0.22
N ILE A 290 -19.25 8.06 -0.95
CA ILE A 290 -18.79 9.28 -1.64
C ILE A 290 -19.97 10.20 -1.90
N THR A 291 -21.06 9.66 -2.45
CA THR A 291 -22.25 10.44 -2.82
C THR A 291 -22.98 10.97 -1.58
N ARG A 292 -23.22 10.10 -0.60
CA ARG A 292 -24.01 10.44 0.61
C ARG A 292 -23.34 11.49 1.49
N ASN A 293 -22.02 11.41 1.65
CA ASN A 293 -21.27 12.32 2.53
C ASN A 293 -20.83 13.60 1.82
N GLY A 294 -21.13 13.77 0.53
CA GLY A 294 -20.77 14.98 -0.22
C GLY A 294 -19.25 15.21 -0.34
N TYR A 295 -18.44 14.14 -0.37
CA TYR A 295 -17.02 14.28 -0.59
C TYR A 295 -16.75 14.80 -2.00
N VAL A 296 -15.70 15.63 -2.13
CA VAL A 296 -15.30 16.16 -3.44
C VAL A 296 -14.63 15.06 -4.24
N LEU A 297 -15.29 14.60 -5.30
CA LEU A 297 -14.79 13.51 -6.15
C LEU A 297 -13.91 14.06 -7.28
N HIS A 298 -12.71 13.49 -7.43
CA HIS A 298 -11.79 13.73 -8.55
C HIS A 298 -11.63 12.42 -9.32
N GLY A 299 -12.14 12.38 -10.53
CA GLY A 299 -12.25 11.20 -11.39
C GLY A 299 -13.70 10.77 -11.60
N SER A 300 -13.95 9.47 -11.73
CA SER A 300 -15.28 8.93 -11.99
C SER A 300 -15.65 7.82 -11.02
N LEU A 301 -16.92 7.72 -10.66
CA LEU A 301 -17.45 6.54 -9.96
C LEU A 301 -17.32 5.26 -10.82
N ASP A 302 -17.22 5.38 -12.13
CA ASP A 302 -17.02 4.24 -13.03
C ASP A 302 -15.65 3.57 -12.87
N ASP A 303 -14.68 4.26 -12.27
CA ASP A 303 -13.42 3.65 -11.83
C ASP A 303 -13.62 2.64 -10.67
N LEU A 304 -14.82 2.56 -10.10
CA LEU A 304 -15.24 1.63 -9.04
C LEU A 304 -16.40 0.76 -9.57
N PRO A 305 -16.14 -0.22 -10.43
CA PRO A 305 -17.17 -0.96 -11.15
C PRO A 305 -18.08 -1.75 -10.22
N VAL A 306 -19.38 -1.77 -10.57
CA VAL A 306 -20.42 -2.60 -9.94
C VAL A 306 -21.09 -3.43 -11.05
N PRO A 307 -20.43 -4.50 -11.52
CA PRO A 307 -20.95 -5.30 -12.62
C PRO A 307 -22.26 -5.98 -12.25
N ALA A 308 -23.21 -6.02 -13.19
CA ALA A 308 -24.52 -6.65 -13.01
C ALA A 308 -24.42 -8.17 -12.89
N SER A 309 -23.49 -8.79 -13.63
CA SER A 309 -23.23 -10.24 -13.59
C SER A 309 -21.80 -10.53 -13.15
N LEU A 310 -21.61 -11.66 -12.50
CA LEU A 310 -20.31 -12.19 -12.06
C LEU A 310 -20.12 -13.64 -12.57
N GLU A 311 -20.83 -14.01 -13.63
CA GLU A 311 -20.76 -15.36 -14.22
C GLU A 311 -19.40 -15.68 -14.85
N GLU A 312 -18.63 -14.65 -15.20
CA GLU A 312 -17.26 -14.77 -15.71
C GLU A 312 -16.26 -15.28 -14.67
N TYR A 313 -16.62 -15.19 -13.38
CA TYR A 313 -15.74 -15.63 -12.30
C TYR A 313 -15.98 -17.09 -11.95
N ASP A 314 -14.91 -17.85 -11.77
CA ASP A 314 -14.95 -19.24 -11.34
C ASP A 314 -15.66 -19.41 -10.00
N ALA A 315 -16.35 -20.53 -9.81
CA ALA A 315 -17.05 -20.83 -8.54
C ALA A 315 -16.10 -21.06 -7.37
N LYS A 316 -14.82 -21.38 -7.63
CA LYS A 316 -13.77 -21.61 -6.64
C LYS A 316 -12.52 -20.84 -7.01
N PRO A 317 -11.69 -20.45 -6.02
CA PRO A 317 -10.40 -19.81 -6.29
C PRO A 317 -9.53 -20.71 -7.19
N VAL A 318 -8.97 -20.12 -8.23
CA VAL A 318 -7.97 -20.80 -9.07
C VAL A 318 -6.70 -20.97 -8.23
N PRO A 319 -6.22 -22.22 -8.05
CA PRO A 319 -5.00 -22.45 -7.29
C PRO A 319 -3.78 -21.89 -8.02
N VAL A 320 -2.73 -21.60 -7.26
CA VAL A 320 -1.44 -21.21 -7.85
C VAL A 320 -0.91 -22.37 -8.68
N PRO A 321 -0.50 -22.14 -9.94
CA PRO A 321 0.16 -23.18 -10.71
C PRO A 321 1.47 -23.62 -10.02
N GLU A 322 1.57 -24.89 -9.63
CA GLU A 322 2.75 -25.41 -8.90
C GLU A 322 4.05 -25.19 -9.68
N LEU A 323 3.99 -25.26 -11.02
CA LEU A 323 5.14 -24.99 -11.88
C LEU A 323 5.66 -23.55 -11.73
N GLU A 324 4.79 -22.57 -11.53
CA GLU A 324 5.20 -21.18 -11.31
C GLU A 324 5.89 -21.02 -9.94
N THR A 325 5.33 -21.63 -8.89
CA THR A 325 5.94 -21.62 -7.55
C THR A 325 7.29 -22.31 -7.55
N ARG A 326 7.39 -23.45 -8.24
CA ARG A 326 8.66 -24.18 -8.42
C ARG A 326 9.70 -23.32 -9.13
N ALA A 327 9.34 -22.72 -10.25
CA ALA A 327 10.27 -21.88 -11.01
C ALA A 327 10.70 -20.62 -10.23
N ALA A 328 9.82 -20.08 -9.36
CA ALA A 328 10.19 -19.01 -8.44
C ALA A 328 11.18 -19.49 -7.36
N ALA A 329 10.96 -20.69 -6.80
CA ALA A 329 11.86 -21.30 -5.81
C ALA A 329 13.21 -21.63 -6.42
N GLU A 330 13.27 -22.16 -7.65
CA GLU A 330 14.52 -22.43 -8.36
C GLU A 330 15.34 -21.16 -8.58
N ALA A 331 14.69 -20.07 -8.98
CA ALA A 331 15.37 -18.78 -9.14
C ALA A 331 15.85 -18.21 -7.78
N ALA A 332 15.10 -18.42 -6.72
CA ALA A 332 15.50 -18.04 -5.36
C ALA A 332 16.70 -18.87 -4.90
N TRP A 333 16.69 -20.17 -5.13
CA TRP A 333 17.78 -21.08 -4.78
C TRP A 333 19.08 -20.71 -5.50
N ASP A 334 19.05 -20.45 -6.80
CA ASP A 334 20.22 -20.03 -7.57
C ASP A 334 20.84 -18.74 -7.00
N TYR A 335 20.01 -17.75 -6.74
CA TYR A 335 20.44 -16.48 -6.15
C TYR A 335 21.01 -16.62 -4.73
N LEU A 336 20.36 -17.41 -3.88
CA LEU A 336 20.77 -17.59 -2.49
C LEU A 336 22.04 -18.43 -2.37
N THR A 337 22.18 -19.48 -3.20
CA THR A 337 23.37 -20.34 -3.25
C THR A 337 24.61 -19.54 -3.68
N ASP A 338 24.47 -18.67 -4.69
CA ASP A 338 25.56 -17.78 -5.11
C ASP A 338 25.99 -16.85 -3.98
N ARG A 339 25.04 -16.27 -3.26
CA ARG A 339 25.30 -15.37 -2.13
C ARG A 339 25.86 -16.05 -0.88
N ALA A 340 25.47 -17.28 -0.63
CA ALA A 340 26.00 -18.07 0.48
C ALA A 340 27.42 -18.61 0.17
N GLY A 341 27.89 -18.48 -1.07
CA GLY A 341 29.15 -19.08 -1.50
C GLY A 341 29.11 -20.60 -1.55
N ALA A 342 27.94 -21.22 -1.50
CA ALA A 342 27.70 -22.65 -1.45
C ALA A 342 27.69 -23.27 -2.86
N LYS A 343 28.77 -23.10 -3.62
CA LYS A 343 28.89 -23.66 -4.98
C LYS A 343 28.98 -25.19 -4.94
N GLY A 344 28.10 -25.86 -5.69
CA GLY A 344 28.15 -27.31 -5.92
C GLY A 344 27.09 -28.12 -5.15
N GLY A 345 26.20 -27.52 -4.43
CA GLY A 345 25.04 -28.21 -3.84
C GLY A 345 24.07 -28.72 -4.92
N LYS A 346 23.55 -29.95 -4.73
CA LYS A 346 22.53 -30.50 -5.63
C LYS A 346 21.19 -29.87 -5.30
N ARG A 347 20.55 -29.26 -6.30
CA ARG A 347 19.22 -28.65 -6.13
C ARG A 347 18.22 -29.75 -5.72
N PRO A 348 17.38 -29.49 -4.68
CA PRO A 348 16.31 -30.41 -4.29
C PRO A 348 15.30 -30.65 -5.42
N THR A 349 14.81 -31.88 -5.55
CA THR A 349 13.89 -32.26 -6.63
C THR A 349 12.43 -32.04 -6.31
N SER A 350 12.02 -32.13 -5.03
CA SER A 350 10.65 -31.78 -4.62
C SER A 350 10.53 -30.29 -4.31
N LEU A 351 9.33 -29.71 -4.53
CA LEU A 351 9.08 -28.32 -4.23
C LEU A 351 9.25 -28.02 -2.73
N ASP A 352 8.73 -28.87 -1.87
CA ASP A 352 8.79 -28.65 -0.41
C ASP A 352 10.23 -28.69 0.11
N ALA A 353 11.06 -29.63 -0.39
CA ALA A 353 12.48 -29.69 -0.04
C ALA A 353 13.24 -28.45 -0.56
N LEU A 354 12.88 -27.95 -1.75
CA LEU A 354 13.48 -26.74 -2.32
C LEU A 354 13.13 -25.50 -1.50
N VAL A 355 11.86 -25.34 -1.11
CA VAL A 355 11.42 -24.24 -0.26
C VAL A 355 12.08 -24.27 1.13
N LEU A 356 12.23 -25.45 1.72
CA LEU A 356 12.93 -25.63 2.99
C LEU A 356 14.40 -25.22 2.89
N GLU A 357 15.06 -25.59 1.79
CA GLU A 357 16.45 -25.22 1.54
C GLU A 357 16.62 -23.73 1.26
N ASP A 358 15.70 -23.12 0.52
CA ASP A 358 15.65 -21.65 0.32
C ASP A 358 15.51 -20.92 1.66
N ALA A 359 14.68 -21.43 2.56
CA ALA A 359 14.52 -20.85 3.90
C ALA A 359 15.81 -20.97 4.72
N ARG A 360 16.52 -22.10 4.63
CA ARG A 360 17.83 -22.31 5.27
C ARG A 360 18.88 -21.34 4.71
N LEU A 361 18.98 -21.24 3.38
CA LEU A 361 19.90 -20.32 2.72
C LEU A 361 19.62 -18.85 3.05
N LEU A 362 18.34 -18.44 3.13
CA LEU A 362 17.95 -17.10 3.58
C LEU A 362 18.46 -16.80 4.99
N ARG A 363 18.38 -17.77 5.91
CA ARG A 363 18.93 -17.62 7.27
C ARG A 363 20.44 -17.44 7.23
N GLU A 364 21.12 -18.26 6.44
CA GLU A 364 22.58 -18.20 6.30
C GLU A 364 23.05 -16.86 5.69
N VAL A 365 22.50 -16.45 4.55
CA VAL A 365 22.85 -15.21 3.84
C VAL A 365 22.62 -13.96 4.69
N HIS A 366 21.61 -13.99 5.55
CA HIS A 366 21.23 -12.84 6.38
C HIS A 366 21.63 -12.95 7.85
N GLY A 367 22.29 -14.05 8.25
CA GLY A 367 22.71 -14.29 9.63
C GLY A 367 21.52 -14.33 10.60
N TRP A 368 20.45 -15.03 10.21
CA TRP A 368 19.28 -15.22 11.07
C TRP A 368 19.46 -16.50 11.87
N SER A 369 19.71 -16.33 13.15
CA SER A 369 19.75 -17.46 14.10
C SER A 369 18.35 -17.87 14.50
#